data_f8d6a98dca235ab029dc5b8db108521a
#
_entry.id   f8d6a98dca235ab029dc5b8db108521a
#
_cell.length_a   1.000
_cell.length_b   1.000
_cell.length_c   1.000
_cell.angle_alpha   90.00
_cell.angle_beta   90.00
_cell.angle_gamma   90.00
#
_symmetry.space_group_name_H-M   'P 1'
#
loop_
_entity.id
_entity.type
_entity.pdbx_description
1 polymer ?
#
loop_
_entity_poly.entity_id
_entity_poly.type
_entity_poly.pdbx_seq_one_letter_code
_entity_poly.pdbx_strand_id
1 'polypeptide(L)'
;MKKVTLLVVMLAFFANISMAQNKERVNAFNYNKNAQSYIETAEQLNIQKRTEKAAKEMNNAKIMLERAKTSIDLAAAHEETMNDAKTWHYYGVIYLKIATYPEFNDIDTEALGKCAEAFRKVSELDQAYFKQNPFEII
;
A
#
# COMPACT_ATOMS: atom_id res chain seq x y z
N MET A 1 1.01 -37.26 25.36
CA MET A 1 2.08 -36.69 24.52
C MET A 1 1.61 -36.31 23.11
N LYS A 2 0.90 -37.13 22.36
CA LYS A 2 0.44 -36.80 20.97
C LYS A 2 -0.46 -35.56 20.86
N LYS A 3 -1.31 -35.27 21.87
CA LYS A 3 -2.22 -34.10 21.87
C LYS A 3 -1.48 -32.76 22.09
N VAL A 4 -0.41 -32.77 22.90
CA VAL A 4 0.40 -31.56 23.17
C VAL A 4 1.25 -31.21 21.97
N THR A 5 1.80 -32.20 21.27
CA THR A 5 2.59 -32.02 20.08
C THR A 5 1.75 -31.40 18.93
N LEU A 6 0.49 -31.85 18.79
CA LEU A 6 -0.43 -31.29 17.79
C LEU A 6 -0.79 -29.82 18.08
N LEU A 7 -0.98 -29.46 19.36
CA LEU A 7 -1.28 -28.09 19.78
C LEU A 7 -0.11 -27.14 19.51
N VAL A 8 1.13 -27.59 19.78
CA VAL A 8 2.35 -26.80 19.53
C VAL A 8 2.57 -26.58 18.03
N VAL A 9 2.31 -27.62 17.21
CA VAL A 9 2.41 -27.49 15.75
C VAL A 9 1.35 -26.54 15.18
N MET A 10 0.10 -26.57 15.68
CA MET A 10 -0.93 -25.60 15.30
C MET A 10 -0.56 -24.17 15.70
N LEU A 11 -0.08 -23.94 16.92
CA LEU A 11 0.36 -22.62 17.37
C LEU A 11 1.53 -22.08 16.54
N ALA A 12 2.47 -22.90 16.14
CA ALA A 12 3.58 -22.52 15.26
C ALA A 12 3.12 -22.16 13.84
N PHE A 13 2.06 -22.80 13.34
CA PHE A 13 1.47 -22.47 12.04
C PHE A 13 0.77 -21.11 12.05
N PHE A 14 0.01 -20.79 13.09
CA PHE A 14 -0.64 -19.48 13.23
C PHE A 14 0.36 -18.32 13.37
N ALA A 15 1.46 -18.52 14.12
CA ALA A 15 2.50 -17.50 14.25
C ALA A 15 3.19 -17.13 12.94
N ASN A 16 3.37 -18.10 12.04
CA ASN A 16 3.98 -17.85 10.73
C ASN A 16 3.05 -17.08 9.77
N ILE A 17 1.74 -17.26 9.88
CA ILE A 17 0.75 -16.58 9.04
C ILE A 17 0.69 -15.09 9.42
N SER A 18 0.65 -14.77 10.72
CA SER A 18 0.62 -13.40 11.26
C SER A 18 1.86 -12.58 10.82
N MET A 19 3.04 -13.19 10.88
CA MET A 19 4.27 -12.52 10.42
C MET A 19 4.28 -12.23 8.91
N ALA A 20 3.67 -13.08 8.09
CA ALA A 20 3.61 -12.90 6.66
C ALA A 20 2.76 -11.69 6.26
N GLN A 21 1.63 -11.47 6.92
CA GLN A 21 0.68 -10.39 6.56
C GLN A 21 1.14 -9.00 7.03
N ASN A 22 1.78 -8.93 8.19
CA ASN A 22 2.45 -7.71 8.61
C ASN A 22 3.58 -7.34 7.65
N LYS A 23 4.25 -8.35 7.07
CA LYS A 23 5.24 -8.19 6.00
C LYS A 23 4.64 -7.58 4.75
N GLU A 24 3.44 -8.01 4.30
CA GLU A 24 2.80 -7.46 3.10
C GLU A 24 2.44 -5.97 3.28
N ARG A 25 1.93 -5.58 4.44
CA ARG A 25 1.70 -4.16 4.75
C ARG A 25 2.99 -3.34 4.73
N VAL A 26 4.08 -3.88 5.29
CA VAL A 26 5.40 -3.23 5.27
C VAL A 26 5.96 -3.16 3.84
N ASN A 27 5.79 -4.21 3.04
CA ASN A 27 6.18 -4.23 1.64
C ASN A 27 5.42 -3.15 0.85
N ALA A 28 4.12 -3.05 1.03
CA ALA A 28 3.28 -2.04 0.38
C ALA A 28 3.77 -0.62 0.69
N PHE A 29 4.06 -0.33 1.95
CA PHE A 29 4.62 0.95 2.37
C PHE A 29 5.97 1.24 1.70
N ASN A 30 6.88 0.27 1.69
CA ASN A 30 8.21 0.45 1.10
C ASN A 30 8.13 0.64 -0.43
N TYR A 31 7.29 -0.11 -1.11
CA TYR A 31 7.07 0.07 -2.56
C TYR A 31 6.44 1.43 -2.87
N ASN A 32 5.47 1.88 -2.08
CA ASN A 32 4.87 3.21 -2.24
C ASN A 32 5.91 4.33 -2.02
N LYS A 33 6.78 4.20 -1.01
CA LYS A 33 7.87 5.14 -0.78
C LYS A 33 8.87 5.18 -1.94
N ASN A 34 9.23 4.02 -2.50
CA ASN A 34 10.09 3.95 -3.66
C ASN A 34 9.43 4.57 -4.90
N ALA A 35 8.13 4.33 -5.11
CA ALA A 35 7.38 4.96 -6.19
C ALA A 35 7.43 6.48 -6.08
N GLN A 36 7.24 7.03 -4.89
CA GLN A 36 7.33 8.47 -4.63
C GLN A 36 8.68 9.04 -5.02
N SER A 37 9.77 8.38 -4.63
CA SER A 37 11.12 8.82 -4.99
C SER A 37 11.36 8.85 -6.51
N TYR A 38 10.81 7.88 -7.25
CA TYR A 38 10.88 7.88 -8.71
C TYR A 38 10.05 9.00 -9.34
N ILE A 39 8.86 9.28 -8.80
CA ILE A 39 8.00 10.39 -9.25
C ILE A 39 8.73 11.72 -9.07
N GLU A 40 9.25 12.00 -7.88
CA GLU A 40 10.00 13.22 -7.59
C GLU A 40 11.21 13.39 -8.52
N THR A 41 11.93 12.30 -8.78
CA THR A 41 13.06 12.32 -9.72
C THR A 41 12.58 12.62 -11.14
N ALA A 42 11.47 12.05 -11.58
CA ALA A 42 10.89 12.31 -12.88
C ALA A 42 10.44 13.78 -13.03
N GLU A 43 9.80 14.34 -12.01
CA GLU A 43 9.39 15.75 -12.01
C GLU A 43 10.60 16.69 -12.10
N GLN A 44 11.67 16.43 -11.36
CA GLN A 44 12.92 17.20 -11.45
C GLN A 44 13.55 17.10 -12.83
N LEU A 45 13.55 15.91 -13.44
CA LEU A 45 14.08 15.71 -14.79
C LEU A 45 13.26 16.44 -15.85
N ASN A 46 11.93 16.50 -15.68
CA ASN A 46 11.04 17.26 -16.57
C ASN A 46 11.32 18.78 -16.50
N ILE A 47 11.54 19.32 -15.30
CA ILE A 47 11.96 20.73 -15.13
C ILE A 47 13.27 20.99 -15.88
N GLN A 48 14.19 20.03 -15.89
CA GLN A 48 15.46 20.10 -16.64
C GLN A 48 15.31 19.80 -18.14
N LYS A 49 14.09 19.61 -18.66
CA LYS A 49 13.79 19.23 -20.05
C LYS A 49 14.41 17.90 -20.49
N ARG A 50 14.64 16.98 -19.54
CA ARG A 50 15.19 15.64 -19.77
C ARG A 50 14.06 14.60 -19.86
N THR A 51 13.14 14.78 -20.78
CA THR A 51 11.85 14.08 -20.87
C THR A 51 11.97 12.57 -21.02
N GLU A 52 12.91 12.06 -21.80
CA GLU A 52 13.12 10.60 -21.94
C GLU A 52 13.53 9.94 -20.62
N LYS A 53 14.39 10.60 -19.86
CA LYS A 53 14.81 10.09 -18.54
C LYS A 53 13.67 10.20 -17.53
N ALA A 54 12.91 11.28 -17.58
CA ALA A 54 11.72 11.44 -16.74
C ALA A 54 10.70 10.33 -17.02
N ALA A 55 10.41 10.02 -18.28
CA ALA A 55 9.51 8.94 -18.66
C ALA A 55 9.98 7.57 -18.14
N LYS A 56 11.29 7.31 -18.15
CA LYS A 56 11.86 6.09 -17.56
C LYS A 56 11.62 6.01 -16.05
N GLU A 57 11.81 7.12 -15.33
CA GLU A 57 11.56 7.15 -13.89
C GLU A 57 10.07 7.00 -13.56
N MET A 58 9.16 7.60 -14.36
CA MET A 58 7.72 7.35 -14.21
C MET A 58 7.35 5.89 -14.44
N ASN A 59 7.99 5.21 -15.39
CA ASN A 59 7.77 3.77 -15.56
C ASN A 59 8.29 2.95 -14.37
N ASN A 60 9.41 3.33 -13.77
CA ASN A 60 9.90 2.70 -12.54
C ASN A 60 8.92 2.92 -11.38
N ALA A 61 8.35 4.12 -11.25
CA ALA A 61 7.31 4.42 -10.28
C ALA A 61 6.08 3.54 -10.46
N LYS A 62 5.63 3.35 -11.70
CA LYS A 62 4.50 2.49 -12.04
C LYS A 62 4.71 1.05 -11.57
N ILE A 63 5.88 0.47 -11.86
CA ILE A 63 6.24 -0.89 -11.40
C ILE A 63 6.18 -0.98 -9.87
N MET A 64 6.65 0.04 -9.16
CA MET A 64 6.58 0.05 -7.69
C MET A 64 5.13 0.16 -7.19
N LEU A 65 4.28 0.97 -7.84
CA LEU A 65 2.86 1.09 -7.47
C LEU A 65 2.08 -0.20 -7.72
N GLU A 66 2.34 -0.92 -8.80
CA GLU A 66 1.74 -2.23 -9.05
C GLU A 66 2.09 -3.23 -7.95
N ARG A 67 3.35 -3.24 -7.50
CA ARG A 67 3.79 -4.06 -6.35
C ARG A 67 3.16 -3.60 -5.04
N ALA A 68 3.10 -2.29 -4.81
CA ALA A 68 2.47 -1.72 -3.61
C ALA A 68 0.99 -2.10 -3.55
N LYS A 69 0.27 -1.98 -4.68
CA LYS A 69 -1.12 -2.39 -4.82
C LYS A 69 -1.30 -3.87 -4.48
N THR A 70 -0.51 -4.74 -5.10
CA THR A 70 -0.60 -6.19 -4.85
C THR A 70 -0.41 -6.52 -3.36
N SER A 71 0.60 -5.95 -2.72
CA SER A 71 0.87 -6.20 -1.31
C SER A 71 -0.21 -5.62 -0.38
N ILE A 72 -0.74 -4.43 -0.68
CA ILE A 72 -1.76 -3.83 0.18
C ILE A 72 -3.12 -4.52 0.03
N ASP A 73 -3.45 -4.99 -1.18
CA ASP A 73 -4.67 -5.77 -1.42
C ASP A 73 -4.65 -7.07 -0.61
N LEU A 74 -3.50 -7.76 -0.56
CA LEU A 74 -3.32 -8.95 0.28
C LEU A 74 -3.47 -8.62 1.78
N ALA A 75 -2.86 -7.53 2.25
CA ALA A 75 -2.97 -7.10 3.64
C ALA A 75 -4.41 -6.70 4.02
N ALA A 76 -5.12 -6.04 3.12
CA ALA A 76 -6.52 -5.61 3.34
C ALA A 76 -7.52 -6.77 3.35
N ALA A 77 -7.20 -7.88 2.71
CA ALA A 77 -8.03 -9.09 2.66
C ALA A 77 -7.80 -10.05 3.84
N HIS A 78 -6.74 -9.86 4.63
CA HIS A 78 -6.36 -10.79 5.68
C HIS A 78 -7.03 -10.47 7.02
N GLU A 79 -7.55 -11.49 7.71
CA GLU A 79 -8.32 -11.36 8.96
C GLU A 79 -7.62 -10.56 10.06
N GLU A 80 -6.30 -10.67 10.18
CA GLU A 80 -5.53 -9.99 11.22
C GLU A 80 -5.25 -8.51 10.92
N THR A 81 -5.22 -8.13 9.64
CA THR A 81 -4.85 -6.78 9.19
C THR A 81 -6.01 -6.00 8.59
N MET A 82 -7.09 -6.66 8.20
CA MET A 82 -8.28 -6.03 7.63
C MET A 82 -9.01 -5.09 8.60
N ASN A 83 -8.84 -5.26 9.92
CA ASN A 83 -9.42 -4.43 10.95
C ASN A 83 -8.43 -3.41 11.54
N ASP A 84 -7.26 -3.25 10.94
CA ASP A 84 -6.26 -2.28 11.35
C ASP A 84 -6.37 -1.00 10.51
N ALA A 85 -6.68 0.14 11.15
CA ALA A 85 -6.81 1.44 10.49
C ALA A 85 -5.57 1.80 9.66
N LYS A 86 -4.37 1.43 10.10
CA LYS A 86 -3.11 1.66 9.38
C LYS A 86 -3.05 0.93 8.04
N THR A 87 -3.63 -0.27 7.93
CA THR A 87 -3.72 -1.00 6.67
C THR A 87 -4.56 -0.23 5.66
N TRP A 88 -5.73 0.25 6.07
CA TRP A 88 -6.62 1.02 5.20
C TRP A 88 -6.08 2.42 4.88
N HIS A 89 -5.32 3.02 5.79
CA HIS A 89 -4.62 4.26 5.51
C HIS A 89 -3.60 4.06 4.35
N TYR A 90 -2.75 3.04 4.43
CA TYR A 90 -1.81 2.75 3.34
C TYR A 90 -2.52 2.37 2.05
N TYR A 91 -3.61 1.62 2.14
CA TYR A 91 -4.46 1.32 1.00
C TYR A 91 -4.94 2.61 0.31
N GLY A 92 -5.54 3.52 1.08
CA GLY A 92 -6.02 4.80 0.57
C GLY A 92 -4.93 5.64 -0.08
N VAL A 93 -3.75 5.76 0.55
CA VAL A 93 -2.62 6.54 0.01
C VAL A 93 -2.07 5.96 -1.29
N ILE A 94 -1.95 4.62 -1.39
CA ILE A 94 -1.49 3.95 -2.62
C ILE A 94 -2.49 4.18 -3.76
N TYR A 95 -3.77 3.97 -3.51
CA TYR A 95 -4.82 4.14 -4.51
C TYR A 95 -5.04 5.60 -4.90
N LEU A 96 -4.86 6.55 -3.96
CA LEU A 96 -4.87 7.98 -4.28
C LEU A 96 -3.75 8.32 -5.27
N LYS A 97 -2.55 7.81 -5.07
CA LYS A 97 -1.42 8.03 -5.97
C LYS A 97 -1.67 7.45 -7.36
N ILE A 98 -2.24 6.24 -7.44
CA ILE A 98 -2.66 5.65 -8.71
C ILE A 98 -3.69 6.53 -9.43
N ALA A 99 -4.65 7.10 -8.70
CA ALA A 99 -5.70 7.94 -9.27
C ALA A 99 -5.22 9.36 -9.65
N THR A 100 -4.14 9.85 -9.03
CA THR A 100 -3.67 11.24 -9.24
C THR A 100 -2.87 11.42 -10.51
N TYR A 101 -2.11 10.42 -10.91
CA TYR A 101 -1.22 10.50 -12.06
C TYR A 101 -1.84 9.78 -13.27
N PRO A 102 -2.09 10.48 -14.39
CA PRO A 102 -2.65 9.87 -15.60
C PRO A 102 -1.88 8.67 -16.12
N GLU A 103 -0.55 8.66 -15.93
CA GLU A 103 0.35 7.59 -16.32
C GLU A 103 0.09 6.26 -15.59
N PHE A 104 -0.67 6.30 -14.47
CA PHE A 104 -0.97 5.12 -13.65
C PHE A 104 -2.42 4.67 -13.73
N ASN A 105 -3.27 5.35 -14.50
CA ASN A 105 -4.71 5.05 -14.57
C ASN A 105 -5.03 3.63 -15.05
N ASP A 106 -4.14 2.99 -15.79
CA ASP A 106 -4.30 1.61 -16.26
C ASP A 106 -3.94 0.56 -15.21
N ILE A 107 -3.32 0.95 -14.07
CA ILE A 107 -3.09 0.05 -12.94
C ILE A 107 -4.43 -0.34 -12.29
N ASP A 108 -5.34 0.64 -12.12
CA ASP A 108 -6.66 0.41 -11.58
C ASP A 108 -7.62 1.57 -11.92
N THR A 109 -8.59 1.32 -12.78
CA THR A 109 -9.56 2.34 -13.25
C THR A 109 -10.54 2.78 -12.16
N GLU A 110 -10.67 2.01 -11.07
CA GLU A 110 -11.53 2.33 -9.92
C GLU A 110 -10.75 2.91 -8.73
N ALA A 111 -9.47 3.28 -8.96
CA ALA A 111 -8.57 3.69 -7.89
C ALA A 111 -9.13 4.81 -6.99
N LEU A 112 -9.78 5.81 -7.58
CA LEU A 112 -10.35 6.91 -6.80
C LEU A 112 -11.50 6.45 -5.88
N GLY A 113 -12.37 5.56 -6.35
CA GLY A 113 -13.46 4.99 -5.55
C GLY A 113 -12.92 4.15 -4.39
N LYS A 114 -11.94 3.30 -4.67
CA LYS A 114 -11.27 2.46 -3.66
C LYS A 114 -10.53 3.29 -2.62
N CYS A 115 -9.89 4.38 -3.04
CA CYS A 115 -9.28 5.36 -2.15
C CYS A 115 -10.30 5.96 -1.19
N ALA A 116 -11.43 6.45 -1.69
CA ALA A 116 -12.49 7.04 -0.87
C ALA A 116 -13.07 6.04 0.15
N GLU A 117 -13.30 4.80 -0.28
CA GLU A 117 -13.76 3.74 0.61
C GLU A 117 -12.74 3.40 1.71
N ALA A 118 -11.45 3.34 1.37
CA ALA A 118 -10.41 3.08 2.34
C ALA A 118 -10.37 4.16 3.43
N PHE A 119 -10.51 5.41 3.06
CA PHE A 119 -10.52 6.53 4.02
C PHE A 119 -11.75 6.51 4.91
N ARG A 120 -12.91 6.14 4.38
CA ARG A 120 -14.10 5.90 5.20
C ARG A 120 -13.84 4.80 6.23
N LYS A 121 -13.23 3.68 5.83
CA LYS A 121 -12.86 2.59 6.75
C LYS A 121 -11.87 3.02 7.83
N VAL A 122 -10.85 3.83 7.51
CA VAL A 122 -9.94 4.38 8.53
C VAL A 122 -10.72 5.16 9.58
N SER A 123 -11.64 6.03 9.17
CA SER A 123 -12.46 6.83 10.09
C SER A 123 -13.38 5.97 10.96
N GLU A 124 -13.91 4.87 10.42
CA GLU A 124 -14.77 3.94 11.15
C GLU A 124 -13.99 3.08 12.15
N LEU A 125 -12.78 2.63 11.78
CA LEU A 125 -11.95 1.77 12.62
C LEU A 125 -11.24 2.53 13.73
N ASP A 126 -10.73 3.73 13.44
CA ASP A 126 -10.00 4.56 14.41
C ASP A 126 -10.08 6.04 14.04
N GLN A 127 -11.05 6.74 14.59
CA GLN A 127 -11.25 8.17 14.35
C GLN A 127 -10.09 9.02 14.89
N ALA A 128 -9.42 8.61 15.95
CA ALA A 128 -8.28 9.34 16.51
C ALA A 128 -7.07 9.22 15.57
N TYR A 129 -6.80 8.02 15.06
CA TYR A 129 -5.76 7.79 14.06
C TYR A 129 -6.03 8.60 12.79
N PHE A 130 -7.27 8.62 12.30
CA PHE A 130 -7.70 9.39 11.14
C PHE A 130 -7.41 10.90 11.28
N LYS A 131 -7.69 11.48 12.45
CA LYS A 131 -7.42 12.89 12.73
C LYS A 131 -5.94 13.23 12.85
N GLN A 132 -5.12 12.31 13.34
CA GLN A 132 -3.68 12.50 13.53
C GLN A 132 -2.87 12.25 12.26
N ASN A 133 -3.42 11.52 11.29
CA ASN A 133 -2.79 11.20 10.04
C ASN A 133 -3.62 11.75 8.88
N PRO A 134 -3.70 13.10 8.72
CA PRO A 134 -4.34 13.69 7.56
C PRO A 134 -3.65 13.18 6.30
N PHE A 135 -4.42 13.04 5.22
CA PHE A 135 -3.91 12.52 3.95
C PHE A 135 -2.93 13.51 3.36
N GLU A 136 -1.67 13.35 3.71
CA GLU A 136 -0.61 13.99 2.97
C GLU A 136 -0.35 13.12 1.75
N ILE A 137 -0.54 13.71 0.58
CA ILE A 137 0.02 13.21 -0.67
C ILE A 137 1.53 13.41 -0.53
N ILE A 138 2.18 12.40 0.04
CA ILE A 138 3.64 12.34 0.12
C ILE A 138 4.13 11.77 -1.20
#